data_7e806654ffc3238ad1515e67575099f9
#
_entry.id   7e806654ffc3238ad1515e67575099f9
#
_cell.length_a   1.000
_cell.length_b   1.000
_cell.length_c   1.000
_cell.angle_alpha   90.00
_cell.angle_beta   90.00
_cell.angle_gamma   90.00
#
_symmetry.space_group_name_H-M   'P 1'
#
loop_
_entity.id
_entity.type
_entity.pdbx_description
1 polymer ?
#
loop_
_entity_poly.entity_id
_entity_poly.type
_entity_poly.pdbx_seq_one_letter_code
_entity_poly.pdbx_strand_id
1 'polypeptide(L)'
;MNSLGNMIGVLCKVILPIPQESYQGNPDSTIAVCTLSSLDLLKKMANSDVLQHVSIVGRLLSENKGIDAIIRHVNQNKKIKTIIVCGKEVWGHKAGHSLFKLYRNGIDNNQRIINSNSPDPFLTVTKSQINYFRNEIILVNMINETNFGKIKQKIF
;
A
#
# COMPACT_ATOMS: atom_id res chain seq x y z
N MET A 1 -17.42 17.34 -7.80
CA MET A 1 -16.81 16.03 -8.16
C MET A 1 -16.66 15.97 -9.67
N ASN A 2 -15.44 15.86 -10.17
CA ASN A 2 -15.19 15.85 -11.62
C ASN A 2 -15.61 14.50 -12.22
N SER A 3 -16.74 14.49 -12.93
CA SER A 3 -17.22 13.32 -13.68
C SER A 3 -16.17 12.81 -14.70
N LEU A 4 -15.34 13.70 -15.21
CA LEU A 4 -14.24 13.39 -16.13
C LEU A 4 -13.15 12.53 -15.47
N GLY A 5 -12.78 12.82 -14.24
CA GLY A 5 -11.80 12.01 -13.47
C GLY A 5 -12.28 10.59 -13.20
N ASN A 6 -13.59 10.44 -12.92
CA ASN A 6 -14.21 9.13 -12.74
C ASN A 6 -14.29 8.33 -14.05
N MET A 7 -14.60 9.00 -15.17
CA MET A 7 -14.63 8.35 -16.50
C MET A 7 -13.23 7.90 -16.93
N ILE A 8 -12.20 8.71 -16.71
CA ILE A 8 -10.81 8.34 -17.02
C ILE A 8 -10.36 7.15 -16.13
N GLY A 9 -10.70 7.15 -14.84
CA GLY A 9 -10.40 6.04 -13.94
C GLY A 9 -11.08 4.73 -14.34
N VAL A 10 -12.36 4.78 -14.75
CA VAL A 10 -13.09 3.61 -15.25
C VAL A 10 -12.54 3.14 -16.59
N LEU A 11 -12.23 4.06 -17.50
CA LEU A 11 -11.66 3.75 -18.82
C LEU A 11 -10.27 3.10 -18.68
N CYS A 12 -9.42 3.60 -17.79
CA CYS A 12 -8.12 2.99 -17.51
C CYS A 12 -8.24 1.57 -16.93
N LYS A 13 -9.25 1.31 -16.10
CA LYS A 13 -9.52 -0.05 -15.58
C LYS A 13 -10.00 -1.04 -16.65
N VAL A 14 -10.73 -0.56 -17.65
CA VAL A 14 -11.30 -1.39 -18.71
C VAL A 14 -10.33 -1.62 -19.87
N ILE A 15 -9.56 -0.59 -20.24
CA ILE A 15 -8.70 -0.61 -21.45
C ILE A 15 -7.27 -1.02 -21.13
N LEU A 16 -6.77 -0.68 -19.94
CA LEU A 16 -5.42 -1.02 -19.48
C LEU A 16 -5.49 -1.68 -18.10
N PRO A 17 -5.73 -2.99 -18.01
CA PRO A 17 -5.64 -3.68 -16.73
C PRO A 17 -4.23 -3.53 -16.19
N ILE A 18 -4.08 -2.73 -15.13
CA ILE A 18 -2.80 -2.62 -14.42
C ILE A 18 -2.67 -3.87 -13.56
N PRO A 19 -1.72 -4.77 -13.83
CA PRO A 19 -1.55 -5.96 -13.03
C PRO A 19 -1.14 -5.55 -11.60
N GLN A 20 -1.97 -5.94 -10.63
CA GLN A 20 -1.60 -5.90 -9.23
C GLN A 20 -0.77 -7.14 -8.93
N GLU A 21 0.54 -7.00 -9.00
CA GLU A 21 1.44 -8.09 -8.70
C GLU A 21 1.87 -8.03 -7.24
N SER A 22 1.99 -9.18 -6.62
CA SER A 22 2.66 -9.37 -5.34
C SER A 22 3.46 -10.67 -5.36
N TYR A 23 4.54 -10.70 -4.60
CA TYR A 23 5.42 -11.85 -4.48
C TYR A 23 5.54 -12.24 -3.02
N GLN A 24 5.19 -13.47 -2.71
CA GLN A 24 5.35 -14.03 -1.37
C GLN A 24 6.83 -14.30 -1.10
N GLY A 25 7.27 -13.91 0.07
CA GLY A 25 8.64 -14.14 0.54
C GLY A 25 8.68 -15.11 1.69
N ASN A 26 9.44 -14.76 2.73
CA ASN A 26 9.60 -15.56 3.92
C ASN A 26 8.38 -15.42 4.86
N PRO A 27 7.59 -16.47 5.11
CA PRO A 27 6.40 -16.40 5.95
C PRO A 27 6.71 -16.11 7.44
N ASP A 28 7.96 -16.24 7.85
CA ASP A 28 8.39 -15.92 9.22
C ASP A 28 8.88 -14.48 9.38
N SER A 29 9.04 -13.75 8.29
CA SER A 29 9.42 -12.34 8.35
C SER A 29 8.30 -11.47 8.91
N THR A 30 8.71 -10.45 9.67
CA THR A 30 7.81 -9.44 10.24
C THR A 30 7.69 -8.19 9.37
N ILE A 31 8.38 -8.15 8.22
CA ILE A 31 8.46 -6.99 7.33
C ILE A 31 7.69 -7.28 6.04
N ALA A 32 6.84 -6.35 5.63
CA ALA A 32 6.24 -6.30 4.30
C ALA A 32 6.72 -5.04 3.55
N VAL A 33 6.78 -5.09 2.23
CA VAL A 33 7.19 -3.95 1.40
C VAL A 33 6.10 -3.62 0.38
N CYS A 34 5.78 -2.34 0.30
CA CYS A 34 4.84 -1.78 -0.68
C CYS A 34 5.59 -0.84 -1.62
N THR A 35 5.61 -1.16 -2.93
CA THR A 35 6.36 -0.38 -3.93
C THR A 35 5.49 0.64 -4.68
N LEU A 36 4.28 0.92 -4.21
CA LEU A 36 3.34 1.85 -4.85
C LEU A 36 3.19 1.56 -6.36
N SER A 37 3.43 2.57 -7.22
CA SER A 37 3.32 2.40 -8.67
C SER A 37 4.58 1.82 -9.34
N SER A 38 5.69 1.65 -8.61
CA SER A 38 6.98 1.26 -9.17
C SER A 38 7.08 -0.24 -9.45
N LEU A 39 6.66 -0.66 -10.66
CA LEU A 39 6.68 -2.06 -11.08
C LEU A 39 8.10 -2.63 -11.21
N ASP A 40 9.03 -1.83 -11.76
CA ASP A 40 10.43 -2.28 -11.93
C ASP A 40 11.11 -2.51 -10.57
N LEU A 41 10.80 -1.66 -9.58
CA LEU A 41 11.29 -1.83 -8.22
C LEU A 41 10.74 -3.11 -7.59
N LEU A 42 9.42 -3.37 -7.77
CA LEU A 42 8.78 -4.61 -7.33
C LEU A 42 9.48 -5.85 -7.91
N LYS A 43 9.68 -5.88 -9.23
CA LYS A 43 10.34 -7.00 -9.91
C LYS A 43 11.79 -7.19 -9.46
N LYS A 44 12.50 -6.08 -9.25
CA LYS A 44 13.88 -6.12 -8.75
C LYS A 44 13.94 -6.72 -7.35
N MET A 45 13.02 -6.37 -6.45
CA MET A 45 12.94 -6.96 -5.11
C MET A 45 12.59 -8.44 -5.17
N ALA A 46 11.61 -8.83 -5.99
CA ALA A 46 11.19 -10.20 -6.15
C ALA A 46 12.28 -11.13 -6.68
N ASN A 47 13.21 -10.59 -7.49
CA ASN A 47 14.34 -11.32 -8.07
C ASN A 47 15.66 -11.15 -7.29
N SER A 48 15.60 -10.71 -6.04
CA SER A 48 16.76 -10.48 -5.20
C SER A 48 16.68 -11.26 -3.88
N ASP A 49 17.75 -11.21 -3.09
CA ASP A 49 17.79 -11.76 -1.73
C ASP A 49 16.82 -11.08 -0.76
N VAL A 50 16.34 -9.88 -1.06
CA VAL A 50 15.33 -9.16 -0.28
C VAL A 50 14.09 -10.02 -0.02
N LEU A 51 13.66 -10.82 -1.00
CA LEU A 51 12.46 -11.65 -0.87
C LEU A 51 12.57 -12.68 0.27
N GLN A 52 13.79 -13.10 0.63
CA GLN A 52 14.02 -14.02 1.75
C GLN A 52 13.91 -13.34 3.14
N HIS A 53 13.97 -12.01 3.17
CA HIS A 53 13.96 -11.20 4.40
C HIS A 53 12.63 -10.49 4.65
N VAL A 54 11.71 -10.52 3.70
CA VAL A 54 10.37 -9.91 3.82
C VAL A 54 9.29 -10.97 3.64
N SER A 55 8.12 -10.77 4.26
CA SER A 55 6.99 -11.69 4.13
C SER A 55 6.32 -11.60 2.76
N ILE A 56 6.24 -10.38 2.23
CA ILE A 56 5.61 -10.08 0.95
C ILE A 56 6.16 -8.77 0.39
N VAL A 57 6.29 -8.71 -0.92
CA VAL A 57 6.47 -7.45 -1.66
C VAL A 57 5.30 -7.27 -2.60
N GLY A 58 4.65 -6.11 -2.59
CA GLY A 58 3.48 -5.87 -3.42
C GLY A 58 3.32 -4.41 -3.80
N ARG A 59 2.30 -4.11 -4.62
CA ARG A 59 1.94 -2.76 -5.04
C ARG A 59 0.71 -2.26 -4.28
N LEU A 60 0.60 -0.96 -4.11
CA LEU A 60 -0.62 -0.28 -3.67
C LEU A 60 -0.98 0.74 -4.74
N LEU A 61 -2.09 0.53 -5.45
CA LEU A 61 -2.47 1.33 -6.62
C LEU A 61 -3.74 2.17 -6.41
N SER A 62 -4.51 1.90 -5.35
CA SER A 62 -5.74 2.63 -5.07
C SER A 62 -5.88 2.95 -3.58
N GLU A 63 -6.48 4.11 -3.33
CA GLU A 63 -6.75 4.65 -1.99
C GLU A 63 -7.91 3.99 -1.26
N ASN A 64 -8.61 3.06 -1.91
CA ASN A 64 -9.74 2.32 -1.37
C ASN A 64 -9.47 0.81 -1.34
N LYS A 65 -9.76 0.07 -2.41
CA LYS A 65 -9.60 -1.39 -2.48
C LYS A 65 -8.17 -1.86 -2.18
N GLY A 66 -7.16 -1.09 -2.60
CA GLY A 66 -5.77 -1.42 -2.32
C GLY A 66 -5.44 -1.29 -0.84
N ILE A 67 -5.91 -0.23 -0.18
CA ILE A 67 -5.74 -0.05 1.27
C ILE A 67 -6.54 -1.10 2.04
N ASP A 68 -7.79 -1.39 1.65
CA ASP A 68 -8.58 -2.47 2.21
C ASP A 68 -7.84 -3.82 2.17
N ALA A 69 -7.17 -4.11 1.04
CA ALA A 69 -6.39 -5.34 0.87
C ALA A 69 -5.20 -5.41 1.83
N ILE A 70 -4.46 -4.31 2.01
CA ILE A 70 -3.35 -4.23 2.99
C ILE A 70 -3.87 -4.48 4.40
N ILE A 71 -4.96 -3.81 4.79
CA ILE A 71 -5.53 -3.95 6.15
C ILE A 71 -5.99 -5.39 6.40
N ARG A 72 -6.68 -6.02 5.44
CA ARG A 72 -7.07 -7.43 5.56
C ARG A 72 -5.86 -8.34 5.68
N HIS A 73 -4.84 -8.10 4.86
CA HIS A 73 -3.64 -8.92 4.85
C HIS A 73 -2.91 -8.92 6.21
N VAL A 74 -2.69 -7.75 6.81
CA VAL A 74 -2.03 -7.66 8.13
C VAL A 74 -2.91 -8.19 9.27
N ASN A 75 -4.23 -8.09 9.14
CA ASN A 75 -5.15 -8.70 10.11
C ASN A 75 -5.14 -10.24 10.04
N GLN A 76 -4.91 -10.82 8.88
CA GLN A 76 -4.79 -12.27 8.67
C GLN A 76 -3.38 -12.77 8.99
N ASN A 77 -2.35 -11.94 8.85
CA ASN A 77 -0.93 -12.28 9.04
C ASN A 77 -0.33 -11.48 10.20
N LYS A 78 -0.67 -11.85 11.41
CA LYS A 78 -0.31 -11.14 12.66
C LYS A 78 1.22 -11.09 12.94
N LYS A 79 2.02 -11.87 12.24
CA LYS A 79 3.48 -11.80 12.30
C LYS A 79 4.02 -10.51 11.69
N ILE A 80 3.35 -9.93 10.70
CA ILE A 80 3.76 -8.67 10.08
C ILE A 80 3.65 -7.55 11.12
N LYS A 81 4.73 -6.81 11.33
CA LYS A 81 4.82 -5.69 12.26
C LYS A 81 5.28 -4.40 11.59
N THR A 82 5.92 -4.50 10.44
CA THR A 82 6.45 -3.34 9.73
C THR A 82 6.03 -3.38 8.26
N ILE A 83 5.57 -2.25 7.74
CA ILE A 83 5.36 -2.06 6.31
C ILE A 83 6.23 -0.90 5.85
N ILE A 84 7.14 -1.18 4.92
CA ILE A 84 7.94 -0.15 4.25
C ILE A 84 7.20 0.27 2.97
N VAL A 85 6.81 1.54 2.90
CA VAL A 85 6.11 2.11 1.73
C VAL A 85 7.10 2.92 0.92
N CYS A 86 7.44 2.46 -0.28
CA CYS A 86 8.46 3.04 -1.15
C CYS A 86 8.00 3.09 -2.61
N GLY A 87 8.88 3.56 -3.50
CA GLY A 87 8.55 3.72 -4.91
C GLY A 87 7.76 4.99 -5.19
N LYS A 88 7.46 5.20 -6.46
CA LYS A 88 6.73 6.40 -6.91
C LYS A 88 5.29 6.38 -6.44
N GLU A 89 4.84 7.53 -5.94
CA GLU A 89 3.43 7.72 -5.59
C GLU A 89 2.51 7.47 -6.81
N VAL A 90 1.31 7.00 -6.55
CA VAL A 90 0.33 6.71 -7.59
C VAL A 90 -0.29 8.00 -8.07
N TRP A 91 0.00 8.35 -9.32
CA TRP A 91 -0.55 9.55 -9.93
C TRP A 91 -2.09 9.52 -9.93
N GLY A 92 -2.72 10.63 -9.54
CA GLY A 92 -4.18 10.77 -9.46
C GLY A 92 -4.81 10.15 -8.22
N HIS A 93 -4.41 8.94 -7.82
CA HIS A 93 -4.98 8.22 -6.68
C HIS A 93 -4.31 8.58 -5.35
N LYS A 94 -3.03 8.94 -5.35
CA LYS A 94 -2.28 9.27 -4.13
C LYS A 94 -2.45 8.21 -3.03
N ALA A 95 -2.30 6.95 -3.42
CA ALA A 95 -2.59 5.81 -2.55
C ALA A 95 -1.67 5.74 -1.33
N GLY A 96 -0.39 6.06 -1.49
CA GLY A 96 0.56 6.16 -0.38
C GLY A 96 0.20 7.28 0.59
N HIS A 97 -0.14 8.47 0.07
CA HIS A 97 -0.64 9.58 0.88
C HIS A 97 -1.85 9.17 1.72
N SER A 98 -2.85 8.52 1.10
CA SER A 98 -4.04 8.05 1.80
C SER A 98 -3.73 7.01 2.88
N LEU A 99 -2.81 6.08 2.61
CA LEU A 99 -2.40 5.09 3.61
C LEU A 99 -1.80 5.77 4.84
N PHE A 100 -0.94 6.79 4.67
CA PHE A 100 -0.39 7.55 5.80
C PHE A 100 -1.44 8.43 6.49
N LYS A 101 -2.42 8.98 5.78
CA LYS A 101 -3.54 9.70 6.39
C LYS A 101 -4.41 8.78 7.24
N LEU A 102 -4.71 7.58 6.73
CA LEU A 102 -5.40 6.56 7.51
C LEU A 102 -4.65 6.21 8.78
N TYR A 103 -3.35 5.97 8.66
CA TYR A 103 -2.49 5.61 9.78
C TYR A 103 -2.50 6.67 10.89
N ARG A 104 -2.42 7.94 10.53
CA ARG A 104 -2.41 9.06 11.49
C ARG A 104 -3.79 9.40 12.01
N ASN A 105 -4.80 9.50 11.16
CA ASN A 105 -6.07 10.14 11.47
C ASN A 105 -7.25 9.15 11.58
N GLY A 106 -7.13 7.94 11.02
CA GLY A 106 -8.24 7.00 10.94
C GLY A 106 -9.30 7.39 9.90
N ILE A 107 -10.52 6.96 10.15
CA ILE A 107 -11.70 7.19 9.30
C ILE A 107 -12.78 7.97 10.05
N ASP A 108 -13.62 8.69 9.30
CA ASP A 108 -14.83 9.33 9.83
C ASP A 108 -16.02 8.34 9.89
N ASN A 109 -17.19 8.86 10.25
CA ASN A 109 -18.42 8.05 10.37
C ASN A 109 -18.95 7.49 9.03
N ASN A 110 -18.47 8.05 7.91
CA ASN A 110 -18.82 7.61 6.56
C ASN A 110 -17.76 6.67 5.96
N GLN A 111 -16.84 6.15 6.76
CA GLN A 111 -15.73 5.28 6.31
C GLN A 111 -14.71 6.01 5.42
N ARG A 112 -14.72 7.33 5.41
CA ARG A 112 -13.77 8.15 4.65
C ARG A 112 -12.48 8.33 5.44
N ILE A 113 -11.33 8.18 4.79
CA ILE A 113 -10.02 8.46 5.39
C ILE A 113 -9.92 9.98 5.66
N ILE A 114 -9.75 10.32 6.95
CA ILE A 114 -9.70 11.72 7.40
C ILE A 114 -8.47 12.42 6.83
N ASN A 115 -8.68 13.62 6.26
CA ASN A 115 -7.67 14.46 5.62
C ASN A 115 -6.99 13.83 4.40
N SER A 116 -7.56 12.81 3.78
CA SER A 116 -7.10 12.34 2.49
C SER A 116 -7.56 13.26 1.36
N ASN A 117 -6.63 13.58 0.46
CA ASN A 117 -6.85 14.36 -0.76
C ASN A 117 -7.04 13.47 -2.01
N SER A 118 -7.19 12.17 -1.82
CA SER A 118 -7.45 11.22 -2.90
C SER A 118 -8.89 11.33 -3.39
N PRO A 119 -9.19 10.90 -4.63
CA PRO A 119 -10.52 11.05 -5.22
C PRO A 119 -11.62 10.25 -4.51
N ASP A 120 -11.31 9.03 -4.05
CA ASP A 120 -12.30 8.10 -3.49
C ASP A 120 -11.75 7.32 -2.27
N PRO A 121 -11.39 8.02 -1.16
CA PRO A 121 -10.72 7.42 -0.03
C PRO A 121 -11.69 6.80 0.98
N PHE A 122 -12.59 5.93 0.52
CA PHE A 122 -13.57 5.23 1.34
C PHE A 122 -13.20 3.76 1.49
N LEU A 123 -13.24 3.26 2.72
CA LEU A 123 -12.86 1.89 3.07
C LEU A 123 -14.08 1.03 3.37
N THR A 124 -13.95 -0.28 3.18
CA THR A 124 -14.98 -1.28 3.49
C THR A 124 -14.60 -2.17 4.66
N VAL A 125 -13.34 -2.12 5.11
CA VAL A 125 -12.87 -2.86 6.29
C VAL A 125 -13.47 -2.28 7.57
N THR A 126 -13.53 -3.09 8.63
CA THR A 126 -14.10 -2.68 9.90
C THR A 126 -13.19 -1.72 10.68
N LYS A 127 -13.78 -0.93 11.59
CA LYS A 127 -13.01 -0.08 12.51
C LYS A 127 -12.01 -0.89 13.35
N SER A 128 -12.37 -2.10 13.76
CA SER A 128 -11.49 -3.00 14.50
C SER A 128 -10.25 -3.38 13.69
N GLN A 129 -10.42 -3.71 12.40
CA GLN A 129 -9.31 -4.03 11.50
C GLN A 129 -8.39 -2.81 11.28
N ILE A 130 -8.98 -1.61 11.12
CA ILE A 130 -8.22 -0.36 10.99
C ILE A 130 -7.45 -0.07 12.28
N ASN A 131 -8.07 -0.24 13.46
CA ASN A 131 -7.41 -0.02 14.74
C ASN A 131 -6.23 -0.97 14.95
N TYR A 132 -6.39 -2.25 14.57
CA TYR A 132 -5.27 -3.19 14.57
C TYR A 132 -4.12 -2.69 13.72
N PHE A 133 -4.38 -2.32 12.47
CA PHE A 133 -3.36 -1.76 11.56
C PHE A 133 -2.65 -0.55 12.17
N ARG A 134 -3.39 0.40 12.73
CA ARG A 134 -2.84 1.64 13.30
C ARG A 134 -2.03 1.43 14.58
N ASN A 135 -2.40 0.43 15.40
CA ASN A 135 -1.78 0.19 16.70
C ASN A 135 -0.63 -0.81 16.65
N GLU A 136 -0.72 -1.79 15.75
CA GLU A 136 0.20 -2.94 15.72
C GLU A 136 1.24 -2.87 14.60
N ILE A 137 1.04 -2.01 13.59
CA ILE A 137 1.92 -1.91 12.44
C ILE A 137 2.76 -0.63 12.54
N ILE A 138 4.07 -0.78 12.32
CA ILE A 138 4.98 0.34 12.10
C ILE A 138 4.98 0.64 10.60
N LEU A 139 4.58 1.85 10.23
CA LEU A 139 4.55 2.28 8.83
C LEU A 139 5.76 3.16 8.53
N VAL A 140 6.67 2.67 7.69
CA VAL A 140 7.90 3.39 7.32
C VAL A 140 7.67 4.15 6.01
N ASN A 141 7.82 5.47 6.06
CA ASN A 141 7.61 6.35 4.91
C ASN A 141 8.90 6.49 4.07
N MET A 142 8.88 5.89 2.90
CA MET A 142 9.86 6.05 1.84
C MET A 142 9.16 6.36 0.49
N ILE A 143 8.02 7.04 0.52
CA ILE A 143 7.30 7.44 -0.70
C ILE A 143 8.24 8.26 -1.59
N ASN A 144 8.23 7.95 -2.88
CA ASN A 144 9.11 8.49 -3.93
C ASN A 144 10.59 8.07 -3.82
N GLU A 145 10.97 7.24 -2.84
CA GLU A 145 12.29 6.60 -2.89
C GLU A 145 12.25 5.38 -3.80
N THR A 146 13.07 5.41 -4.85
CA THR A 146 13.19 4.32 -5.84
C THR A 146 14.57 3.68 -5.84
N ASN A 147 15.50 4.21 -5.04
CA ASN A 147 16.83 3.62 -4.91
C ASN A 147 16.78 2.31 -4.13
N PHE A 148 17.00 1.21 -4.83
CA PHE A 148 16.96 -0.13 -4.26
C PHE A 148 17.91 -0.31 -3.08
N GLY A 149 19.14 0.22 -3.16
CA GLY A 149 20.13 0.12 -2.09
C GLY A 149 19.67 0.79 -0.79
N LYS A 150 19.09 2.00 -0.89
CA LYS A 150 18.55 2.71 0.27
C LYS A 150 17.37 1.97 0.91
N ILE A 151 16.50 1.38 0.09
CA ILE A 151 15.36 0.61 0.61
C ILE A 151 15.85 -0.68 1.27
N LYS A 152 16.82 -1.37 0.64
CA LYS A 152 17.43 -2.58 1.18
C LYS A 152 18.04 -2.35 2.57
N GLN A 153 18.68 -1.20 2.82
CA GLN A 153 19.23 -0.82 4.13
C GLN A 153 18.16 -0.68 5.23
N LYS A 154 16.89 -0.51 4.88
CA LYS A 154 15.78 -0.48 5.86
C LYS A 154 15.23 -1.86 6.19
N ILE A 155 15.59 -2.86 5.40
CA ILE A 155 15.15 -4.25 5.58
C ILE A 155 16.16 -5.04 6.41
N PHE A 156 17.46 -4.74 6.22
CA PHE A 156 18.60 -5.34 6.91
C PHE A 156 19.11 -4.44 8.03
#